data_2953e2ebeb173d27576a80fd7f5b65c0
#
_entry.id   2953e2ebeb173d27576a80fd7f5b65c0
#
_cell.length_a   1.000
_cell.length_b   1.000
_cell.length_c   1.000
_cell.angle_alpha   90.00
_cell.angle_beta   90.00
_cell.angle_gamma   90.00
#
_symmetry.space_group_name_H-M   'P 1'
#
loop_
_entity.id
_entity.type
_entity.pdbx_description
1 polymer ?
#
loop_
_entity_poly.entity_id
_entity_poly.type
_entity_poly.pdbx_seq_one_letter_code
_entity_poly.pdbx_strand_id
1 'polypeptide(L)'
;MQQWARFAILGAMFVTAYLLILAWQKDYGHSSQPEQKPAAVVAQDTTQAHLAAGQPQIGTTAPAAKTAPQKLITVKTDLYNISINPKGGDIERVELLNHDKSKNSDDSFVMLENDTTRKYVAETGFKGLNGTDNNPNARPQYETEKAAYTLADAKDVKGKDGKVEKVISVPLVFKTADNVEVIKTFTFKQGTYPVTVSHKVTNRSAQPWQGQLYGNLIRDNSDDPGKSDQGIFTLGTYLGGAWGTPEEHYNKLKFTNFSEEKLNKEATGGWVAIVQHYFVSAWIPGEFNGQPFKATLESNKDNNLNVIGFTSPAINIPAGTAMEIDATFYSGPKIQSELKDLAVGLNQTVDYGWLWPIAKLLFMGLQFFHGIVGNWGWAIILLTILVKLIL
;
A
#
# COMPACT_ATOMS: atom_id res chain seq x y z
N MET A 1 -48.49 -35.79 6.84
CA MET A 1 -48.89 -34.39 6.55
C MET A 1 -47.88 -33.35 6.99
N GLN A 2 -47.20 -33.53 8.09
CA GLN A 2 -46.27 -32.49 8.66
C GLN A 2 -44.97 -32.28 7.82
N GLN A 3 -44.49 -33.25 7.11
CA GLN A 3 -43.27 -33.09 6.28
C GLN A 3 -43.54 -32.28 5.00
N TRP A 4 -44.70 -32.46 4.37
CA TRP A 4 -45.07 -31.71 3.17
C TRP A 4 -45.27 -30.21 3.46
N ALA A 5 -45.77 -29.85 4.65
CA ALA A 5 -45.90 -28.48 5.08
C ALA A 5 -44.51 -27.80 5.26
N ARG A 6 -43.52 -28.51 5.76
CA ARG A 6 -42.13 -28.00 5.90
C ARG A 6 -41.48 -27.74 4.55
N PHE A 7 -41.64 -28.65 3.58
CA PHE A 7 -41.13 -28.41 2.24
C PHE A 7 -41.84 -27.27 1.51
N ALA A 8 -43.17 -27.12 1.72
CA ALA A 8 -43.92 -26.00 1.16
C ALA A 8 -43.47 -24.65 1.75
N ILE A 9 -43.18 -24.57 3.06
CA ILE A 9 -42.67 -23.35 3.73
C ILE A 9 -41.26 -23.06 3.22
N LEU A 10 -40.37 -24.02 3.13
CA LEU A 10 -39.02 -23.82 2.56
C LEU A 10 -39.09 -23.38 1.10
N GLY A 11 -39.95 -23.94 0.28
CA GLY A 11 -40.17 -23.51 -1.08
C GLY A 11 -40.68 -22.07 -1.18
N ALA A 12 -41.62 -21.67 -0.32
CA ALA A 12 -42.12 -20.31 -0.25
C ALA A 12 -41.05 -19.33 0.20
N MET A 13 -40.19 -19.71 1.17
CA MET A 13 -39.04 -18.88 1.58
C MET A 13 -38.02 -18.69 0.44
N PHE A 14 -37.73 -19.70 -0.35
CA PHE A 14 -36.84 -19.58 -1.52
C PHE A 14 -37.44 -18.68 -2.60
N VAL A 15 -38.74 -18.79 -2.88
CA VAL A 15 -39.43 -17.92 -3.84
C VAL A 15 -39.45 -16.47 -3.37
N THR A 16 -39.74 -16.21 -2.11
CA THR A 16 -39.70 -14.84 -1.55
C THR A 16 -38.29 -14.25 -1.53
N ALA A 17 -37.27 -15.02 -1.18
CA ALA A 17 -35.88 -14.57 -1.27
C ALA A 17 -35.47 -14.25 -2.72
N TYR A 18 -35.86 -15.07 -3.68
CA TYR A 18 -35.61 -14.83 -5.10
C TYR A 18 -36.32 -13.55 -5.61
N LEU A 19 -37.57 -13.34 -5.24
CA LEU A 19 -38.35 -12.15 -5.61
C LEU A 19 -37.76 -10.87 -4.96
N LEU A 20 -37.27 -10.96 -3.73
CA LEU A 20 -36.55 -9.85 -3.08
C LEU A 20 -35.26 -9.49 -3.78
N ILE A 21 -34.51 -10.49 -4.26
CA ILE A 21 -33.27 -10.25 -5.04
C ILE A 21 -33.60 -9.57 -6.37
N LEU A 22 -34.66 -10.02 -7.06
CA LEU A 22 -35.11 -9.40 -8.32
C LEU A 22 -35.61 -7.97 -8.12
N ALA A 23 -36.35 -7.71 -7.05
CA ALA A 23 -36.82 -6.35 -6.70
C ALA A 23 -35.64 -5.44 -6.39
N TRP A 24 -34.65 -5.92 -5.62
CA TRP A 24 -33.46 -5.17 -5.29
C TRP A 24 -32.59 -4.88 -6.52
N GLN A 25 -32.44 -5.82 -7.45
CA GLN A 25 -31.77 -5.58 -8.73
C GLN A 25 -32.46 -4.51 -9.58
N LYS A 26 -33.80 -4.46 -9.54
CA LYS A 26 -34.59 -3.45 -10.26
C LYS A 26 -34.41 -2.06 -9.66
N ASP A 27 -34.33 -1.95 -8.33
CA ASP A 27 -34.28 -0.68 -7.61
C ASP A 27 -32.85 -0.13 -7.47
N TYR A 28 -31.83 -0.98 -7.46
CA TYR A 28 -30.42 -0.64 -7.21
C TYR A 28 -29.44 -1.09 -8.31
N GLY A 29 -29.91 -1.87 -9.29
CA GLY A 29 -29.10 -2.24 -10.46
C GLY A 29 -29.00 -1.06 -11.41
N HIS A 30 -27.85 -0.43 -11.49
CA HIS A 30 -27.56 0.59 -12.51
C HIS A 30 -27.57 -0.07 -13.88
N SER A 31 -28.68 0.10 -14.63
CA SER A 31 -28.70 -0.21 -16.05
C SER A 31 -27.86 0.84 -16.77
N SER A 32 -26.67 0.45 -17.20
CA SER A 32 -25.92 1.20 -18.20
C SER A 32 -26.69 1.20 -19.51
N GLN A 33 -27.44 2.28 -19.76
CA GLN A 33 -27.98 2.57 -21.08
C GLN A 33 -26.80 2.86 -22.03
N PRO A 34 -26.78 2.29 -23.23
CA PRO A 34 -25.78 2.66 -24.22
C PRO A 34 -26.04 4.10 -24.68
N GLU A 35 -25.05 4.94 -24.46
CA GLU A 35 -25.02 6.33 -24.92
C GLU A 35 -25.03 6.38 -26.46
N GLN A 36 -26.14 6.88 -27.04
CA GLN A 36 -26.24 7.15 -28.48
C GLN A 36 -25.31 8.30 -28.84
N LYS A 37 -24.32 8.00 -29.66
CA LYS A 37 -23.42 8.95 -30.30
C LYS A 37 -24.23 9.98 -31.11
N PRO A 38 -24.07 11.30 -30.90
CA PRO A 38 -24.68 12.29 -31.82
C PRO A 38 -23.91 12.30 -33.14
N ALA A 39 -24.68 12.32 -34.21
CA ALA A 39 -24.20 12.44 -35.59
C ALA A 39 -23.51 13.79 -35.83
N ALA A 40 -22.40 13.75 -36.59
CA ALA A 40 -21.66 14.91 -37.02
C ALA A 40 -22.49 15.87 -37.87
N VAL A 41 -22.57 17.13 -37.44
CA VAL A 41 -23.04 18.23 -38.27
C VAL A 41 -21.85 18.91 -38.91
N VAL A 42 -21.81 18.86 -40.21
CA VAL A 42 -20.89 19.61 -41.08
C VAL A 42 -21.31 21.07 -41.03
N ALA A 43 -20.45 21.97 -40.60
CA ALA A 43 -20.66 23.42 -40.75
C ALA A 43 -19.59 23.99 -41.71
N GLN A 44 -20.12 24.70 -42.69
CA GLN A 44 -19.40 25.41 -43.75
C GLN A 44 -18.71 26.65 -43.23
N ASP A 45 -17.63 26.92 -43.90
CA ASP A 45 -16.77 28.08 -43.96
C ASP A 45 -17.51 29.39 -44.25
N THR A 46 -17.22 30.46 -43.52
CA THR A 46 -17.29 31.84 -44.05
C THR A 46 -16.29 32.74 -43.32
N THR A 47 -15.35 33.18 -44.11
CA THR A 47 -14.38 34.26 -43.90
C THR A 47 -15.03 35.60 -43.64
N GLN A 48 -14.58 36.36 -42.64
CA GLN A 48 -14.40 37.82 -42.81
C GLN A 48 -13.46 38.38 -41.74
N ALA A 49 -12.46 39.11 -42.24
CA ALA A 49 -11.49 39.89 -41.52
C ALA A 49 -12.06 41.17 -40.96
N HIS A 50 -11.62 41.57 -39.74
CA HIS A 50 -11.51 43.00 -39.41
C HIS A 50 -10.35 43.23 -38.40
N LEU A 51 -9.53 44.20 -38.76
CA LEU A 51 -8.37 44.72 -38.03
C LEU A 51 -8.82 45.63 -36.87
N ALA A 52 -8.19 45.53 -35.71
CA ALA A 52 -7.86 46.68 -34.84
C ALA A 52 -6.87 46.34 -33.71
N ALA A 53 -5.75 46.94 -33.80
CA ALA A 53 -4.84 47.53 -32.81
C ALA A 53 -4.75 47.04 -31.38
N GLY A 54 -3.55 46.54 -31.00
CA GLY A 54 -2.75 47.06 -29.90
C GLY A 54 -3.08 46.62 -28.49
N GLN A 55 -2.44 45.52 -28.00
CA GLN A 55 -2.08 45.38 -26.58
C GLN A 55 -0.85 44.46 -26.43
N PRO A 56 0.01 44.60 -25.37
CA PRO A 56 1.33 44.00 -25.32
C PRO A 56 1.29 42.50 -25.10
N GLN A 57 2.10 41.76 -25.87
CA GLN A 57 2.36 40.32 -25.72
C GLN A 57 2.98 40.05 -24.34
N ILE A 58 2.21 39.37 -23.47
CA ILE A 58 2.73 38.66 -22.34
C ILE A 58 3.33 37.36 -22.88
N GLY A 59 4.56 37.12 -22.53
CA GLY A 59 5.38 36.04 -23.06
C GLY A 59 4.71 34.67 -23.00
N THR A 60 4.77 34.00 -24.13
CA THR A 60 4.48 32.57 -24.25
C THR A 60 5.37 31.78 -23.28
N THR A 61 4.78 31.27 -22.22
CA THR A 61 5.38 30.22 -21.43
C THR A 61 5.68 29.03 -22.35
N ALA A 62 6.96 28.74 -22.49
CA ALA A 62 7.43 27.55 -23.19
C ALA A 62 6.72 26.31 -22.63
N PRO A 63 6.38 25.31 -23.48
CA PRO A 63 5.80 24.05 -22.99
C PRO A 63 6.78 23.45 -21.99
N ALA A 64 6.28 23.05 -20.82
CA ALA A 64 7.07 22.34 -19.83
C ALA A 64 7.81 21.20 -20.53
N ALA A 65 9.14 21.22 -20.46
CA ALA A 65 9.98 20.18 -21.00
C ALA A 65 9.49 18.84 -20.43
N LYS A 66 9.12 17.91 -21.31
CA LYS A 66 8.87 16.51 -20.94
C LYS A 66 10.15 16.02 -20.29
N THR A 67 10.14 15.88 -18.98
CA THR A 67 11.25 15.31 -18.20
C THR A 67 11.50 13.92 -18.80
N ALA A 68 12.72 13.65 -19.25
CA ALA A 68 13.10 12.33 -19.74
C ALA A 68 12.75 11.27 -18.66
N PRO A 69 12.30 10.07 -19.04
CA PRO A 69 11.93 9.05 -18.07
C PRO A 69 13.13 8.77 -17.16
N GLN A 70 12.96 9.05 -15.88
CA GLN A 70 14.01 8.88 -14.88
C GLN A 70 14.27 7.39 -14.69
N LYS A 71 15.51 6.93 -14.80
CA LYS A 71 15.86 5.52 -14.68
C LYS A 71 15.63 5.07 -13.23
N LEU A 72 14.64 4.21 -13.01
CA LEU A 72 14.35 3.63 -11.71
C LEU A 72 15.46 2.67 -11.27
N ILE A 73 15.67 2.58 -9.97
CA ILE A 73 16.54 1.60 -9.33
C ILE A 73 15.70 0.34 -9.10
N THR A 74 16.16 -0.81 -9.59
CA THR A 74 15.44 -2.08 -9.46
C THR A 74 16.10 -2.98 -8.43
N VAL A 75 15.28 -3.62 -7.59
CA VAL A 75 15.73 -4.59 -6.60
C VAL A 75 14.92 -5.86 -6.75
N LYS A 76 15.57 -6.95 -7.18
CA LYS A 76 14.93 -8.24 -7.39
C LYS A 76 15.39 -9.24 -6.32
N THR A 77 14.44 -9.69 -5.50
CA THR A 77 14.63 -10.77 -4.52
C THR A 77 13.99 -12.07 -5.04
N ASP A 78 13.83 -13.05 -4.19
CA ASP A 78 13.09 -14.29 -4.42
C ASP A 78 11.56 -14.10 -4.32
N LEU A 79 11.09 -13.04 -3.64
CA LEU A 79 9.66 -12.81 -3.40
C LEU A 79 9.07 -11.68 -4.25
N TYR A 80 9.87 -10.67 -4.60
CA TYR A 80 9.37 -9.51 -5.32
C TYR A 80 10.45 -8.80 -6.17
N ASN A 81 9.95 -7.98 -7.07
CA ASN A 81 10.73 -7.02 -7.82
C ASN A 81 10.24 -5.61 -7.48
N ILE A 82 11.10 -4.80 -6.88
CA ILE A 82 10.78 -3.43 -6.43
C ILE A 82 11.48 -2.43 -7.33
N SER A 83 10.78 -1.34 -7.68
CA SER A 83 11.35 -0.19 -8.37
C SER A 83 11.30 1.04 -7.48
N ILE A 84 12.46 1.66 -7.28
CA ILE A 84 12.66 2.84 -6.44
C ILE A 84 13.01 4.02 -7.35
N ASN A 85 12.30 5.13 -7.21
CA ASN A 85 12.60 6.37 -7.91
C ASN A 85 13.74 7.10 -7.18
N PRO A 86 14.88 7.40 -7.83
CA PRO A 86 15.94 8.18 -7.20
C PRO A 86 15.50 9.58 -6.77
N LYS A 87 14.47 10.16 -7.40
CA LYS A 87 13.85 11.39 -6.91
C LYS A 87 12.96 11.08 -5.71
N GLY A 88 13.35 11.54 -4.53
CA GLY A 88 12.69 11.25 -3.26
C GLY A 88 13.08 9.90 -2.66
N GLY A 89 13.60 8.94 -3.42
CA GLY A 89 13.83 7.57 -2.98
C GLY A 89 12.51 6.86 -2.67
N ASP A 90 11.50 7.02 -3.52
CA ASP A 90 10.17 6.46 -3.32
C ASP A 90 10.03 5.09 -3.95
N ILE A 91 9.25 4.22 -3.32
CA ILE A 91 8.90 2.93 -3.91
C ILE A 91 7.69 3.14 -4.83
N GLU A 92 7.92 3.08 -6.13
CA GLU A 92 6.89 3.33 -7.15
C GLU A 92 6.27 2.05 -7.71
N ARG A 93 6.97 0.91 -7.62
CA ARG A 93 6.44 -0.37 -8.09
C ARG A 93 6.87 -1.49 -7.15
N VAL A 94 5.94 -2.35 -6.81
CA VAL A 94 6.17 -3.62 -6.10
C VAL A 94 5.42 -4.71 -6.84
N GLU A 95 6.15 -5.66 -7.37
CA GLU A 95 5.65 -6.83 -8.11
C GLU A 95 5.94 -8.10 -7.30
N LEU A 96 4.91 -8.87 -6.99
CA LEU A 96 5.00 -10.10 -6.19
C LEU A 96 5.23 -11.29 -7.10
N LEU A 97 6.45 -11.85 -7.10
CA LEU A 97 6.88 -12.88 -8.06
C LEU A 97 6.17 -14.23 -7.90
N ASN A 98 5.67 -14.52 -6.70
CA ASN A 98 5.02 -15.78 -6.37
C ASN A 98 3.48 -15.67 -6.33
N HIS A 99 2.91 -14.59 -6.90
CA HIS A 99 1.48 -14.34 -6.91
C HIS A 99 1.05 -13.87 -8.29
N ASP A 100 0.16 -14.62 -8.92
CA ASP A 100 -0.35 -14.28 -10.24
C ASP A 100 -1.40 -13.16 -10.16
N LYS A 101 -1.43 -12.32 -11.20
CA LYS A 101 -2.41 -11.24 -11.33
C LYS A 101 -3.86 -11.75 -11.36
N SER A 102 -4.07 -12.89 -12.00
CA SER A 102 -5.36 -13.57 -12.06
C SER A 102 -5.16 -15.07 -12.31
N LYS A 103 -6.20 -15.87 -12.04
CA LYS A 103 -6.18 -17.29 -12.35
C LYS A 103 -5.94 -17.49 -13.86
N ASN A 104 -4.93 -18.25 -14.22
CA ASN A 104 -4.45 -18.51 -15.59
C ASN A 104 -3.72 -17.33 -16.26
N SER A 105 -3.13 -16.42 -15.51
CA SER A 105 -2.19 -15.40 -16.01
C SER A 105 -0.78 -15.76 -15.55
N ASP A 106 0.19 -15.62 -16.45
CA ASP A 106 1.61 -15.75 -16.13
C ASP A 106 2.17 -14.40 -15.59
N ASP A 107 1.34 -13.34 -15.60
CA ASP A 107 1.74 -12.02 -15.10
C ASP A 107 1.70 -12.00 -13.56
N SER A 108 2.77 -11.53 -12.95
CA SER A 108 2.87 -11.33 -11.51
C SER A 108 1.91 -10.25 -11.02
N PHE A 109 1.43 -10.38 -9.78
CA PHE A 109 0.58 -9.39 -9.14
C PHE A 109 1.37 -8.13 -8.79
N VAL A 110 0.92 -6.96 -9.28
CA VAL A 110 1.53 -5.67 -8.99
C VAL A 110 0.81 -4.99 -7.84
N MET A 111 1.49 -4.89 -6.70
CA MET A 111 0.98 -4.24 -5.49
C MET A 111 0.96 -2.73 -5.62
N LEU A 112 2.12 -2.12 -5.79
CA LEU A 112 2.31 -0.69 -5.99
C LEU A 112 2.63 -0.42 -7.46
N GLU A 113 2.12 0.70 -7.97
CA GLU A 113 2.32 1.15 -9.35
C GLU A 113 2.12 2.65 -9.46
N ASN A 114 2.95 3.31 -10.26
CA ASN A 114 2.84 4.73 -10.52
C ASN A 114 2.79 4.96 -12.03
N ASP A 115 1.60 4.85 -12.60
CA ASP A 115 1.36 5.09 -14.01
C ASP A 115 0.13 6.01 -14.24
N THR A 116 -0.32 6.13 -15.48
CA THR A 116 -1.46 6.97 -15.86
C THR A 116 -2.82 6.39 -15.44
N THR A 117 -2.89 5.09 -15.14
CA THR A 117 -4.13 4.37 -14.82
C THR A 117 -4.30 4.12 -13.34
N ARG A 118 -3.19 4.01 -12.61
CA ARG A 118 -3.16 3.71 -11.18
C ARG A 118 -2.02 4.42 -10.51
N LYS A 119 -2.32 5.11 -9.42
CA LYS A 119 -1.31 5.69 -8.54
C LYS A 119 -1.38 5.03 -7.17
N TYR A 120 -0.38 4.22 -6.87
CA TYR A 120 -0.17 3.62 -5.56
C TYR A 120 1.32 3.54 -5.27
N VAL A 121 1.81 4.41 -4.38
CA VAL A 121 3.24 4.58 -4.07
C VAL A 121 3.47 4.62 -2.57
N ALA A 122 4.70 4.28 -2.16
CA ALA A 122 5.16 4.45 -0.80
C ALA A 122 6.31 5.46 -0.76
N GLU A 123 6.12 6.54 -0.01
CA GLU A 123 7.07 7.63 0.14
C GLU A 123 7.66 7.65 1.54
N THR A 124 8.90 8.09 1.66
CA THR A 124 9.52 8.41 2.94
C THR A 124 10.61 9.47 2.76
N GLY A 125 10.85 10.27 3.78
CA GLY A 125 11.82 11.38 3.73
C GLY A 125 11.73 12.26 4.95
N PHE A 126 12.27 13.47 4.85
CA PHE A 126 12.27 14.43 5.95
C PHE A 126 11.48 15.70 5.61
N LYS A 127 10.53 16.04 6.47
CA LYS A 127 9.81 17.33 6.51
C LYS A 127 10.30 18.18 7.68
N GLY A 128 9.79 19.40 7.80
CA GLY A 128 10.13 20.32 8.89
C GLY A 128 11.17 21.37 8.50
N LEU A 129 11.77 22.06 9.45
CA LEU A 129 12.54 23.28 9.23
C LEU A 129 13.67 23.14 8.18
N ASN A 130 14.47 22.08 8.26
CA ASN A 130 15.53 21.77 7.32
C ASN A 130 15.23 20.48 6.51
N GLY A 131 13.96 20.03 6.51
CA GLY A 131 13.56 18.81 5.82
C GLY A 131 13.80 18.89 4.31
N THR A 132 14.35 17.84 3.76
CA THR A 132 14.69 17.74 2.32
C THR A 132 13.48 17.58 1.41
N ASP A 133 12.34 17.18 1.97
CA ASP A 133 11.14 16.81 1.23
C ASP A 133 9.96 17.79 1.44
N ASN A 134 10.24 19.01 1.89
CA ASN A 134 9.22 20.03 2.13
C ASN A 134 8.49 20.47 0.86
N ASN A 135 9.16 20.42 -0.28
CA ASN A 135 8.56 20.77 -1.56
C ASN A 135 8.34 19.49 -2.41
N PRO A 136 7.09 19.07 -2.65
CA PRO A 136 6.79 17.88 -3.44
C PRO A 136 7.35 17.92 -4.87
N ASN A 137 7.50 19.12 -5.44
CA ASN A 137 8.02 19.30 -6.80
C ASN A 137 9.55 19.30 -6.87
N ALA A 138 10.22 19.57 -5.74
CA ALA A 138 11.67 19.67 -5.64
C ALA A 138 12.23 18.71 -4.59
N ARG A 139 11.77 17.46 -4.63
CA ARG A 139 12.29 16.39 -3.77
C ARG A 139 13.75 16.06 -4.10
N PRO A 140 14.53 15.59 -3.11
CA PRO A 140 15.96 15.32 -3.29
C PRO A 140 16.19 14.28 -4.40
N GLN A 141 17.22 14.50 -5.21
CA GLN A 141 17.69 13.55 -6.20
C GLN A 141 18.81 12.73 -5.56
N TYR A 142 18.54 11.48 -5.24
CA TYR A 142 19.50 10.58 -4.64
C TYR A 142 20.40 9.94 -5.70
N GLU A 143 21.63 9.67 -5.31
CA GLU A 143 22.62 8.91 -6.07
C GLU A 143 22.80 7.52 -5.46
N THR A 144 23.08 6.53 -6.29
CA THR A 144 23.37 5.15 -5.88
C THR A 144 24.48 4.55 -6.78
N GLU A 145 25.21 3.59 -6.25
CA GLU A 145 26.28 2.93 -6.98
C GLU A 145 25.79 2.10 -8.17
N LYS A 146 24.60 1.49 -8.04
CA LYS A 146 24.03 0.59 -9.03
C LYS A 146 22.59 0.95 -9.35
N ALA A 147 22.18 0.74 -10.61
CA ALA A 147 20.78 0.88 -11.01
C ALA A 147 19.96 -0.41 -10.82
N ALA A 148 20.61 -1.54 -10.55
CA ALA A 148 19.95 -2.83 -10.33
C ALA A 148 20.68 -3.64 -9.27
N TYR A 149 19.89 -4.23 -8.36
CA TYR A 149 20.35 -5.10 -7.28
C TYR A 149 19.59 -6.43 -7.35
N THR A 150 20.30 -7.51 -7.06
CA THR A 150 19.76 -8.88 -7.07
C THR A 150 20.26 -9.68 -5.88
N LEU A 151 19.80 -10.92 -5.71
CA LEU A 151 20.34 -11.83 -4.68
C LEU A 151 21.84 -12.11 -4.83
N ALA A 152 22.46 -11.86 -5.99
CA ALA A 152 23.89 -11.94 -6.16
C ALA A 152 24.66 -10.83 -5.42
N ASP A 153 23.98 -9.72 -5.11
CA ASP A 153 24.54 -8.61 -4.32
C ASP A 153 24.31 -8.79 -2.82
N ALA A 154 23.62 -9.86 -2.41
CA ALA A 154 23.33 -10.14 -1.00
C ALA A 154 24.60 -10.49 -0.23
N LYS A 155 24.68 -9.97 0.98
CA LYS A 155 25.76 -10.29 1.95
C LYS A 155 25.19 -11.10 3.09
N ASP A 156 26.02 -11.99 3.61
CA ASP A 156 25.69 -12.75 4.81
C ASP A 156 25.84 -11.83 6.04
N VAL A 157 24.74 -11.62 6.75
CA VAL A 157 24.69 -10.79 7.97
C VAL A 157 24.18 -11.65 9.11
N LYS A 158 24.80 -11.54 10.28
CA LYS A 158 24.35 -12.25 11.48
C LYS A 158 23.18 -11.48 12.10
N GLY A 159 22.00 -12.09 12.11
CA GLY A 159 20.79 -11.54 12.73
C GLY A 159 20.88 -11.43 14.26
N LYS A 160 19.94 -10.73 14.88
CA LYS A 160 19.85 -10.60 16.36
C LYS A 160 19.68 -11.98 17.05
N ASP A 161 19.07 -12.95 16.36
CA ASP A 161 18.89 -14.34 16.82
C ASP A 161 20.11 -15.23 16.61
N GLY A 162 21.21 -14.69 16.07
CA GLY A 162 22.45 -15.38 15.78
C GLY A 162 22.47 -16.18 14.47
N LYS A 163 21.38 -16.25 13.73
CA LYS A 163 21.30 -16.88 12.42
C LYS A 163 21.94 -16.01 11.35
N VAL A 164 22.48 -16.65 10.32
CA VAL A 164 23.00 -15.95 9.14
C VAL A 164 21.85 -15.71 8.17
N GLU A 165 21.63 -14.46 7.84
CA GLU A 165 20.61 -13.99 6.88
C GLU A 165 21.31 -13.41 5.65
N LYS A 166 20.77 -13.65 4.46
CA LYS A 166 21.21 -12.98 3.23
C LYS A 166 20.47 -11.67 3.06
N VAL A 167 21.23 -10.58 2.98
CA VAL A 167 20.70 -9.22 2.99
C VAL A 167 21.22 -8.43 1.80
N ILE A 168 20.29 -7.83 1.04
CA ILE A 168 20.61 -6.83 0.00
C ILE A 168 20.48 -5.46 0.65
N SER A 169 21.52 -4.64 0.55
CA SER A 169 21.52 -3.25 1.03
C SER A 169 21.64 -2.29 -0.14
N VAL A 170 20.70 -1.35 -0.26
CA VAL A 170 20.61 -0.37 -1.34
C VAL A 170 20.73 1.03 -0.75
N PRO A 171 21.95 1.59 -0.66
CA PRO A 171 22.18 2.92 -0.17
C PRO A 171 21.89 3.97 -1.26
N LEU A 172 21.12 4.99 -0.92
CA LEU A 172 20.84 6.17 -1.71
C LEU A 172 21.41 7.38 -0.96
N VAL A 173 22.28 8.13 -1.60
CA VAL A 173 23.01 9.26 -0.97
C VAL A 173 22.52 10.58 -1.56
N PHE A 174 22.23 11.53 -0.70
CA PHE A 174 21.93 12.90 -1.07
C PHE A 174 22.72 13.89 -0.17
N LYS A 175 23.25 14.94 -0.79
CA LYS A 175 23.94 16.02 -0.06
C LYS A 175 23.26 17.34 -0.33
N THR A 176 22.93 18.06 0.74
CA THR A 176 22.41 19.42 0.63
C THR A 176 23.52 20.42 0.33
N ALA A 177 23.15 21.61 -0.16
CA ALA A 177 24.10 22.69 -0.38
C ALA A 177 24.83 23.12 0.92
N ASP A 178 24.16 22.97 2.08
CA ASP A 178 24.67 23.31 3.41
C ASP A 178 25.55 22.20 4.03
N ASN A 179 26.00 21.22 3.23
CA ASN A 179 26.84 20.12 3.66
C ASN A 179 26.21 19.17 4.71
N VAL A 180 24.90 18.96 4.61
CA VAL A 180 24.21 17.86 5.30
C VAL A 180 24.10 16.67 4.35
N GLU A 181 24.56 15.51 4.79
CA GLU A 181 24.48 14.26 4.03
C GLU A 181 23.35 13.40 4.58
N VAL A 182 22.44 12.97 3.70
CA VAL A 182 21.35 12.03 4.00
C VAL A 182 21.60 10.74 3.22
N ILE A 183 21.75 9.65 3.94
CA ILE A 183 21.84 8.30 3.35
C ILE A 183 20.57 7.54 3.70
N LYS A 184 19.75 7.27 2.68
CA LYS A 184 18.57 6.41 2.79
C LYS A 184 18.96 5.01 2.34
N THR A 185 18.87 4.02 3.23
CA THR A 185 19.25 2.65 2.93
C THR A 185 18.03 1.73 3.00
N PHE A 186 17.74 1.07 1.89
CA PHE A 186 16.74 -0.01 1.85
C PHE A 186 17.44 -1.34 2.11
N THR A 187 16.95 -2.07 3.10
CA THR A 187 17.50 -3.36 3.52
C THR A 187 16.47 -4.46 3.30
N PHE A 188 16.80 -5.40 2.41
CA PHE A 188 15.96 -6.52 2.01
C PHE A 188 16.58 -7.82 2.53
N LYS A 189 15.78 -8.63 3.23
CA LYS A 189 16.18 -9.95 3.67
C LYS A 189 15.59 -11.02 2.76
N GLN A 190 16.40 -11.99 2.34
CA GLN A 190 15.93 -13.11 1.53
C GLN A 190 14.82 -13.89 2.25
N GLY A 191 13.78 -14.28 1.53
CA GLY A 191 12.65 -15.06 2.05
C GLY A 191 11.67 -14.30 2.92
N THR A 192 11.74 -12.94 3.00
CA THR A 192 10.84 -12.13 3.81
C THR A 192 10.33 -10.91 3.05
N TYR A 193 9.12 -10.44 3.39
CA TYR A 193 8.50 -9.26 2.76
C TYR A 193 8.86 -7.92 3.42
N PRO A 194 9.15 -7.83 4.72
CA PRO A 194 9.52 -6.57 5.37
C PRO A 194 10.81 -5.98 4.79
N VAL A 195 10.79 -4.67 4.53
CA VAL A 195 11.93 -3.88 4.07
C VAL A 195 12.22 -2.83 5.14
N THR A 196 13.41 -2.90 5.75
CA THR A 196 13.84 -1.83 6.65
C THR A 196 14.38 -0.67 5.83
N VAL A 197 13.86 0.54 6.09
CA VAL A 197 14.31 1.78 5.45
C VAL A 197 14.94 2.66 6.52
N SER A 198 16.26 2.68 6.58
CA SER A 198 17.00 3.53 7.50
C SER A 198 17.42 4.85 6.84
N HIS A 199 17.44 5.90 7.63
CA HIS A 199 17.87 7.24 7.24
C HIS A 199 18.97 7.67 8.18
N LYS A 200 20.19 7.75 7.67
CA LYS A 200 21.33 8.31 8.38
C LYS A 200 21.54 9.73 7.91
N VAL A 201 21.44 10.70 8.84
CA VAL A 201 21.70 12.12 8.59
C VAL A 201 22.99 12.50 9.26
N THR A 202 23.95 12.98 8.49
CA THR A 202 25.25 13.51 8.98
C THR A 202 25.27 15.00 8.75
N ASN A 203 25.20 15.76 9.82
CA ASN A 203 25.22 17.21 9.75
C ASN A 203 26.66 17.73 9.80
N ARG A 204 27.25 18.04 8.64
CA ARG A 204 28.57 18.67 8.53
C ARG A 204 28.47 20.18 8.31
N SER A 205 27.30 20.77 8.51
CA SER A 205 27.10 22.20 8.42
C SER A 205 27.52 22.89 9.72
N ALA A 206 27.55 24.24 9.73
CA ALA A 206 27.85 25.02 10.91
C ALA A 206 26.65 25.25 11.85
N GLN A 207 25.44 24.86 11.41
CA GLN A 207 24.19 25.09 12.15
C GLN A 207 23.52 23.75 12.51
N PRO A 208 22.73 23.71 13.60
CA PRO A 208 21.90 22.53 13.86
C PRO A 208 20.93 22.27 12.70
N TRP A 209 20.78 21.00 12.34
CA TRP A 209 19.77 20.55 11.38
C TRP A 209 18.54 20.01 12.10
N GLN A 210 17.34 20.38 11.65
CA GLN A 210 16.09 19.92 12.24
C GLN A 210 15.15 19.38 11.17
N GLY A 211 14.64 18.16 11.37
CA GLY A 211 13.67 17.51 10.49
C GLY A 211 12.79 16.53 11.23
N GLN A 212 11.80 16.00 10.52
CA GLN A 212 10.87 14.96 10.98
C GLN A 212 10.81 13.89 9.92
N LEU A 213 11.11 12.64 10.29
CA LEU A 213 10.91 11.52 9.38
C LEU A 213 9.41 11.31 9.13
N TYR A 214 9.02 11.13 7.88
CA TYR A 214 7.69 10.67 7.54
C TYR A 214 7.73 9.43 6.66
N GLY A 215 6.66 8.65 6.69
CA GLY A 215 6.39 7.56 5.75
C GLY A 215 4.93 7.60 5.35
N ASN A 216 4.65 7.70 4.06
CA ASN A 216 3.30 7.80 3.50
C ASN A 216 3.02 6.65 2.52
N LEU A 217 1.79 6.15 2.56
CA LEU A 217 1.18 5.39 1.48
C LEU A 217 0.20 6.31 0.76
N ILE A 218 0.37 6.47 -0.53
CA ILE A 218 -0.44 7.35 -1.37
C ILE A 218 -1.14 6.50 -2.41
N ARG A 219 -2.46 6.54 -2.44
CA ARG A 219 -3.25 5.75 -3.38
C ARG A 219 -4.46 6.52 -3.89
N ASP A 220 -4.74 6.35 -5.19
CA ASP A 220 -6.00 6.73 -5.81
C ASP A 220 -7.13 5.73 -5.48
N ASN A 221 -8.32 5.95 -6.06
CA ASN A 221 -9.47 5.08 -5.86
C ASN A 221 -9.59 3.97 -6.92
N SER A 222 -8.54 3.72 -7.70
CA SER A 222 -8.52 2.66 -8.70
C SER A 222 -8.70 1.27 -8.07
N ASP A 223 -9.32 0.36 -8.83
CA ASP A 223 -9.47 -1.03 -8.42
C ASP A 223 -8.14 -1.78 -8.35
N ASP A 224 -8.11 -2.87 -7.59
CA ASP A 224 -6.94 -3.75 -7.54
C ASP A 224 -6.76 -4.53 -8.86
N PRO A 225 -5.52 -4.83 -9.27
CA PRO A 225 -5.27 -5.68 -10.42
C PRO A 225 -5.97 -7.04 -10.29
N GLY A 226 -6.56 -7.53 -11.38
CA GLY A 226 -7.22 -8.83 -11.39
C GLY A 226 -8.58 -8.88 -10.69
N LYS A 227 -9.14 -7.75 -10.26
CA LYS A 227 -10.52 -7.69 -9.80
C LYS A 227 -11.42 -7.98 -11.01
N SER A 228 -11.95 -9.21 -11.08
CA SER A 228 -13.02 -9.54 -12.00
C SER A 228 -14.34 -9.01 -11.43
N ASP A 229 -15.29 -8.64 -12.29
CA ASP A 229 -16.70 -8.42 -11.93
C ASP A 229 -17.28 -9.75 -11.41
N GLN A 230 -16.93 -10.05 -10.17
CA GLN A 230 -17.44 -11.23 -9.49
C GLN A 230 -18.86 -10.90 -9.04
N GLY A 231 -19.81 -11.70 -9.55
CA GLY A 231 -21.24 -11.51 -9.39
C GLY A 231 -21.72 -11.36 -7.95
N ILE A 232 -23.02 -11.29 -7.78
CA ILE A 232 -23.86 -10.97 -6.62
C ILE A 232 -23.39 -11.55 -5.25
N PHE A 233 -22.53 -12.55 -5.23
CA PHE A 233 -22.03 -13.23 -4.04
C PHE A 233 -20.64 -12.77 -3.57
N THR A 234 -20.04 -11.76 -4.17
CA THR A 234 -18.81 -11.17 -3.64
C THR A 234 -19.18 -10.37 -2.40
N LEU A 235 -19.00 -10.97 -1.24
CA LEU A 235 -18.90 -10.23 0.03
C LEU A 235 -17.84 -9.17 -0.19
N GLY A 236 -18.27 -7.90 -0.21
CA GLY A 236 -17.42 -6.75 -0.48
C GLY A 236 -16.17 -6.79 0.39
N THR A 237 -15.05 -7.14 -0.24
CA THR A 237 -13.77 -7.19 0.45
C THR A 237 -13.32 -5.77 0.76
N TYR A 238 -12.82 -5.57 1.97
CA TYR A 238 -12.38 -4.26 2.40
C TYR A 238 -11.17 -3.80 1.57
N LEU A 239 -11.34 -2.65 0.92
CA LEU A 239 -10.28 -1.87 0.30
C LEU A 239 -10.29 -0.49 0.94
N GLY A 240 -9.21 -0.12 1.61
CA GLY A 240 -9.13 1.15 2.33
C GLY A 240 -7.91 1.28 3.20
N GLY A 241 -7.81 2.38 3.91
CA GLY A 241 -6.81 2.61 4.94
C GLY A 241 -7.11 1.82 6.21
N ALA A 242 -6.07 1.50 6.95
CA ALA A 242 -6.16 0.96 8.29
C ALA A 242 -5.01 1.48 9.14
N TRP A 243 -5.22 1.51 10.45
CA TRP A 243 -4.20 1.90 11.40
C TRP A 243 -4.38 1.16 12.71
N GLY A 244 -3.33 1.07 13.48
CA GLY A 244 -3.37 0.50 14.81
C GLY A 244 -2.29 1.06 15.72
N THR A 245 -2.56 0.96 17.02
CA THR A 245 -1.64 1.27 18.11
C THR A 245 -1.65 0.10 19.10
N PRO A 246 -0.75 0.04 20.08
CA PRO A 246 -0.82 -0.97 21.13
C PRO A 246 -2.14 -0.97 21.91
N GLU A 247 -2.83 0.18 21.99
CA GLU A 247 -4.10 0.34 22.70
C GLU A 247 -5.30 0.10 21.77
N GLU A 248 -5.23 0.58 20.54
CA GLU A 248 -6.28 0.46 19.52
C GLU A 248 -5.76 -0.41 18.36
N HIS A 249 -5.80 -1.72 18.53
CA HIS A 249 -5.07 -2.69 17.70
C HIS A 249 -5.37 -2.63 16.20
N TYR A 250 -6.62 -2.34 15.80
CA TYR A 250 -7.04 -2.33 14.40
C TYR A 250 -8.25 -1.46 14.15
N ASN A 251 -8.08 -0.44 13.33
CA ASN A 251 -9.14 0.48 12.93
C ASN A 251 -9.16 0.64 11.42
N LYS A 252 -10.34 0.61 10.82
CA LYS A 252 -10.56 0.78 9.39
C LYS A 252 -10.86 2.24 9.06
N LEU A 253 -10.29 2.74 7.98
CA LEU A 253 -10.58 4.06 7.44
C LEU A 253 -10.93 3.92 5.94
N LYS A 254 -12.21 4.07 5.59
CA LYS A 254 -12.66 3.96 4.20
C LYS A 254 -12.12 5.13 3.38
N PHE A 255 -11.79 4.92 2.11
CA PHE A 255 -11.31 5.99 1.21
C PHE A 255 -12.31 7.15 1.09
N THR A 256 -13.61 6.87 1.21
CA THR A 256 -14.65 7.91 1.26
C THR A 256 -14.53 8.84 2.46
N ASN A 257 -13.96 8.34 3.55
CA ASN A 257 -13.91 9.02 4.83
C ASN A 257 -12.60 9.78 5.08
N PHE A 258 -11.59 9.66 4.20
CA PHE A 258 -10.29 10.31 4.37
C PHE A 258 -10.36 11.85 4.46
N SER A 259 -11.41 12.46 3.91
CA SER A 259 -11.65 13.90 4.04
C SER A 259 -12.34 14.31 5.34
N GLU A 260 -13.18 13.42 5.90
CA GLU A 260 -14.04 13.70 7.04
C GLU A 260 -13.46 13.16 8.35
N GLU A 261 -13.00 11.92 8.34
CA GLU A 261 -12.42 11.22 9.50
C GLU A 261 -10.89 11.27 9.42
N LYS A 262 -10.30 12.42 9.72
CA LYS A 262 -8.84 12.57 9.72
C LYS A 262 -8.23 11.79 10.87
N LEU A 263 -7.37 10.83 10.53
CA LEU A 263 -6.49 10.19 11.50
C LEU A 263 -5.49 11.22 12.04
N ASN A 264 -5.37 11.30 13.35
CA ASN A 264 -4.32 12.04 14.05
C ASN A 264 -4.15 11.40 15.44
N LYS A 265 -3.27 10.40 15.52
CA LYS A 265 -3.02 9.63 16.75
C LYS A 265 -1.55 9.53 17.02
N GLU A 266 -1.14 9.77 18.23
CA GLU A 266 0.25 9.58 18.67
C GLU A 266 0.41 8.22 19.35
N ALA A 267 1.38 7.43 18.87
CA ALA A 267 1.68 6.13 19.45
C ALA A 267 3.15 5.75 19.30
N THR A 268 3.63 4.95 20.22
CA THR A 268 4.88 4.18 20.09
C THR A 268 4.51 2.77 19.67
N GLY A 269 5.13 2.24 18.63
CA GLY A 269 4.80 0.90 18.09
C GLY A 269 3.47 0.83 17.34
N GLY A 270 2.96 1.98 16.84
CA GLY A 270 1.82 2.04 15.94
C GLY A 270 2.17 1.68 14.51
N TRP A 271 1.16 1.60 13.66
CA TRP A 271 1.32 1.33 12.21
C TRP A 271 0.17 1.94 11.42
N VAL A 272 0.42 2.19 10.14
CA VAL A 272 -0.57 2.59 9.13
C VAL A 272 -0.49 1.69 7.93
N ALA A 273 -1.62 1.43 7.26
CA ALA A 273 -1.66 0.52 6.12
C ALA A 273 -2.73 0.90 5.10
N ILE A 274 -2.55 0.43 3.87
CA ILE A 274 -3.61 0.26 2.88
C ILE A 274 -3.84 -1.24 2.73
N VAL A 275 -5.08 -1.64 3.00
CA VAL A 275 -5.53 -3.02 3.05
C VAL A 275 -6.28 -3.35 1.78
N GLN A 276 -5.88 -4.41 1.09
CA GLN A 276 -6.53 -4.98 -0.08
C GLN A 276 -7.11 -6.36 0.30
N HIS A 277 -7.71 -7.07 -0.65
CA HIS A 277 -8.33 -8.37 -0.36
C HIS A 277 -7.35 -9.38 0.29
N TYR A 278 -6.29 -9.73 -0.42
CA TYR A 278 -5.29 -10.74 0.03
C TYR A 278 -3.98 -10.11 0.50
N PHE A 279 -3.79 -8.82 0.22
CA PHE A 279 -2.53 -8.12 0.38
C PHE A 279 -2.66 -6.92 1.31
N VAL A 280 -1.54 -6.46 1.80
CA VAL A 280 -1.44 -5.24 2.62
C VAL A 280 -0.12 -4.55 2.34
N SER A 281 -0.14 -3.21 2.25
CA SER A 281 1.08 -2.41 2.37
C SER A 281 0.99 -1.59 3.64
N ALA A 282 2.07 -1.55 4.40
CA ALA A 282 2.11 -0.86 5.69
C ALA A 282 3.42 -0.13 5.92
N TRP A 283 3.34 0.97 6.66
CA TRP A 283 4.48 1.60 7.33
C TRP A 283 4.40 1.37 8.83
N ILE A 284 5.50 0.94 9.40
CA ILE A 284 5.69 0.75 10.83
C ILE A 284 6.84 1.65 11.26
N PRO A 285 6.61 2.72 12.07
CA PRO A 285 7.67 3.50 12.69
C PRO A 285 8.62 2.59 13.47
N GLY A 286 9.91 2.76 13.29
CA GLY A 286 10.94 1.93 13.89
C GLY A 286 11.61 2.59 15.08
N GLU A 287 12.95 2.71 15.00
CA GLU A 287 13.78 3.18 16.11
C GLU A 287 14.52 4.47 15.74
N PHE A 288 14.74 5.30 16.74
CA PHE A 288 15.62 6.45 16.71
C PHE A 288 16.80 6.17 17.64
N ASN A 289 18.00 6.03 17.07
CA ASN A 289 19.21 5.63 17.80
C ASN A 289 18.99 4.38 18.68
N GLY A 290 18.29 3.38 18.14
CA GLY A 290 18.06 2.10 18.82
C GLY A 290 16.94 2.12 19.87
N GLN A 291 16.12 3.18 19.91
CA GLN A 291 14.95 3.27 20.79
C GLN A 291 13.67 3.55 19.97
N PRO A 292 12.57 2.84 20.22
CA PRO A 292 11.30 3.13 19.59
C PRO A 292 10.86 4.57 19.86
N PHE A 293 10.41 5.27 18.84
CA PHE A 293 9.93 6.65 18.98
C PHE A 293 8.39 6.73 18.91
N LYS A 294 7.85 7.78 19.53
CA LYS A 294 6.43 8.11 19.49
C LYS A 294 6.14 8.82 18.16
N ALA A 295 5.44 8.16 17.25
CA ALA A 295 5.05 8.74 15.98
C ALA A 295 3.62 9.29 16.03
N THR A 296 3.34 10.31 15.22
CA THR A 296 1.98 10.73 14.88
C THR A 296 1.52 9.97 13.66
N LEU A 297 0.47 9.15 13.81
CA LEU A 297 -0.22 8.48 12.70
C LEU A 297 -1.23 9.46 12.11
N GLU A 298 -1.20 9.66 10.81
CA GLU A 298 -2.00 10.68 10.15
C GLU A 298 -2.61 10.21 8.84
N SER A 299 -3.75 10.80 8.46
CA SER A 299 -4.36 10.61 7.14
C SER A 299 -4.81 11.93 6.56
N ASN A 300 -4.77 12.03 5.24
CA ASN A 300 -5.24 13.19 4.51
C ASN A 300 -5.76 12.77 3.13
N LYS A 301 -6.63 13.59 2.55
CA LYS A 301 -7.02 13.47 1.15
C LYS A 301 -6.44 14.67 0.39
N ASP A 302 -5.59 14.39 -0.57
CA ASP A 302 -5.01 15.40 -1.46
C ASP A 302 -5.53 15.18 -2.88
N ASN A 303 -6.41 16.09 -3.33
CA ASN A 303 -7.17 15.93 -4.55
C ASN A 303 -7.96 14.61 -4.55
N ASN A 304 -7.65 13.67 -5.47
CA ASN A 304 -8.26 12.33 -5.54
C ASN A 304 -7.37 11.25 -4.89
N LEU A 305 -6.29 11.64 -4.20
CA LEU A 305 -5.36 10.72 -3.59
C LEU A 305 -5.64 10.58 -2.09
N ASN A 306 -5.71 9.34 -1.63
CA ASN A 306 -5.81 8.99 -0.22
C ASN A 306 -4.39 8.81 0.31
N VAL A 307 -4.01 9.59 1.31
CA VAL A 307 -2.70 9.56 1.96
C VAL A 307 -2.87 9.08 3.39
N ILE A 308 -2.19 8.03 3.76
CA ILE A 308 -2.10 7.56 5.14
C ILE A 308 -0.64 7.33 5.48
N GLY A 309 -0.20 7.82 6.63
CA GLY A 309 1.22 7.79 6.97
C GLY A 309 1.50 8.05 8.44
N PHE A 310 2.77 8.20 8.73
CA PHE A 310 3.26 8.60 10.04
C PHE A 310 4.27 9.73 9.93
N THR A 311 4.41 10.49 11.01
CA THR A 311 5.44 11.53 11.15
C THR A 311 6.12 11.36 12.53
N SER A 312 7.46 11.37 12.56
CA SER A 312 8.24 11.33 13.80
C SER A 312 8.16 12.66 14.56
N PRO A 313 8.52 12.70 15.85
CA PRO A 313 8.85 13.95 16.51
C PRO A 313 9.94 14.72 15.77
N ALA A 314 10.04 16.02 16.05
CA ALA A 314 11.13 16.82 15.53
C ALA A 314 12.48 16.33 16.06
N ILE A 315 13.39 16.07 15.16
CA ILE A 315 14.74 15.59 15.42
C ILE A 315 15.70 16.73 15.24
N ASN A 316 16.54 16.98 16.23
CA ASN A 316 17.57 18.02 16.18
C ASN A 316 18.97 17.36 16.16
N ILE A 317 19.73 17.64 15.11
CA ILE A 317 21.08 17.11 14.90
C ILE A 317 22.08 18.26 15.01
N PRO A 318 22.86 18.36 16.09
CA PRO A 318 23.87 19.37 16.23
C PRO A 318 24.91 19.36 15.11
N ALA A 319 25.55 20.51 14.87
CA ALA A 319 26.65 20.58 13.92
C ALA A 319 27.76 19.57 14.25
N GLY A 320 28.29 18.92 13.24
CA GLY A 320 29.36 17.92 13.37
C GLY A 320 28.92 16.54 13.89
N THR A 321 27.60 16.32 14.08
CA THR A 321 27.09 15.03 14.57
C THR A 321 26.28 14.28 13.50
N ALA A 322 26.02 13.01 13.75
CA ALA A 322 25.18 12.18 12.92
C ALA A 322 24.14 11.43 13.76
N MET A 323 23.01 11.07 13.13
CA MET A 323 21.97 10.25 13.73
C MET A 323 21.39 9.26 12.72
N GLU A 324 20.74 8.24 13.22
CA GLU A 324 20.03 7.26 12.42
C GLU A 324 18.61 7.07 12.95
N ILE A 325 17.66 6.98 12.02
CA ILE A 325 16.25 6.66 12.29
C ILE A 325 15.75 5.75 11.20
N ASP A 326 14.93 4.78 11.57
CA ASP A 326 14.37 3.83 10.61
C ASP A 326 12.85 3.71 10.68
N ALA A 327 12.31 3.05 9.67
CA ALA A 327 10.95 2.56 9.60
C ALA A 327 10.93 1.26 8.80
N THR A 328 9.95 0.41 9.05
CA THR A 328 9.75 -0.80 8.26
C THR A 328 8.61 -0.59 7.28
N PHE A 329 8.88 -0.86 6.01
CA PHE A 329 7.89 -0.96 4.96
C PHE A 329 7.53 -2.43 4.75
N TYR A 330 6.25 -2.74 4.72
CA TYR A 330 5.73 -4.06 4.34
C TYR A 330 4.87 -3.91 3.10
N SER A 331 5.03 -4.78 2.12
CA SER A 331 4.12 -4.86 0.97
C SER A 331 4.10 -6.30 0.47
N GLY A 332 2.99 -7.01 0.73
CA GLY A 332 2.92 -8.43 0.44
C GLY A 332 1.61 -9.08 0.90
N PRO A 333 1.55 -10.42 0.85
CA PRO A 333 0.40 -11.19 1.30
C PRO A 333 0.16 -11.03 2.80
N LYS A 334 -1.09 -11.18 3.24
CA LYS A 334 -1.48 -11.09 4.65
C LYS A 334 -1.09 -12.37 5.41
N ILE A 335 0.20 -12.62 5.60
CA ILE A 335 0.72 -13.76 6.37
C ILE A 335 0.61 -13.42 7.86
N GLN A 336 -0.34 -14.04 8.55
CA GLN A 336 -0.68 -13.68 9.94
C GLN A 336 0.51 -13.74 10.90
N SER A 337 1.38 -14.74 10.78
CA SER A 337 2.57 -14.88 11.61
C SER A 337 3.53 -13.71 11.43
N GLU A 338 3.89 -13.38 10.19
CA GLU A 338 4.79 -12.25 9.88
C GLU A 338 4.20 -10.90 10.33
N LEU A 339 2.92 -10.66 10.03
CA LEU A 339 2.26 -9.41 10.39
C LEU A 339 2.16 -9.22 11.91
N LYS A 340 1.97 -10.32 12.67
CA LYS A 340 1.94 -10.29 14.14
C LYS A 340 3.29 -9.90 14.73
N ASP A 341 4.38 -10.38 14.12
CA ASP A 341 5.74 -10.11 14.60
C ASP A 341 6.22 -8.69 14.25
N LEU A 342 5.60 -8.06 13.23
CA LEU A 342 5.94 -6.71 12.80
C LEU A 342 5.32 -5.63 13.70
N ALA A 343 4.03 -5.73 14.01
CA ALA A 343 3.34 -4.75 14.86
C ALA A 343 2.07 -5.34 15.49
N VAL A 344 1.74 -4.85 16.68
CA VAL A 344 0.54 -5.24 17.43
C VAL A 344 -0.71 -4.90 16.62
N GLY A 345 -1.54 -5.90 16.36
CA GLY A 345 -2.81 -5.74 15.64
C GLY A 345 -2.69 -5.73 14.11
N LEU A 346 -1.49 -5.65 13.51
CA LEU A 346 -1.34 -5.67 12.06
C LEU A 346 -1.84 -6.99 11.44
N ASN A 347 -1.74 -8.11 12.14
CA ASN A 347 -2.29 -9.38 11.72
C ASN A 347 -3.84 -9.41 11.65
N GLN A 348 -4.53 -8.44 12.27
CA GLN A 348 -5.99 -8.31 12.19
C GLN A 348 -6.47 -7.71 10.86
N THR A 349 -5.54 -7.25 10.00
CA THR A 349 -5.84 -6.91 8.60
C THR A 349 -6.35 -8.11 7.80
N VAL A 350 -6.10 -9.34 8.26
CA VAL A 350 -6.80 -10.56 7.81
C VAL A 350 -8.22 -10.54 8.37
N ASP A 351 -9.13 -9.97 7.58
CA ASP A 351 -10.51 -9.74 8.00
C ASP A 351 -11.39 -10.95 7.64
N TYR A 352 -11.85 -11.67 8.63
CA TYR A 352 -12.81 -12.78 8.47
C TYR A 352 -14.28 -12.31 8.45
N GLY A 353 -14.51 -10.98 8.45
CA GLY A 353 -15.85 -10.40 8.52
C GLY A 353 -16.55 -10.65 9.86
N TRP A 354 -17.88 -10.47 9.88
CA TRP A 354 -18.68 -10.61 11.10
C TRP A 354 -18.74 -12.06 11.64
N LEU A 355 -18.48 -13.05 10.79
CA LEU A 355 -18.38 -14.47 11.16
C LEU A 355 -16.99 -14.89 11.66
N TRP A 356 -16.12 -13.92 12.01
CA TRP A 356 -14.73 -14.18 12.39
C TRP A 356 -14.54 -15.30 13.46
N PRO A 357 -15.41 -15.48 14.49
CA PRO A 357 -15.18 -16.52 15.48
C PRO A 357 -15.33 -17.92 14.87
N ILE A 358 -16.34 -18.09 14.01
CA ILE A 358 -16.59 -19.35 13.33
C ILE A 358 -15.52 -19.62 12.26
N ALA A 359 -15.21 -18.60 11.47
CA ALA A 359 -14.19 -18.69 10.43
C ALA A 359 -12.81 -19.05 11.00
N LYS A 360 -12.43 -18.42 12.13
CA LYS A 360 -11.17 -18.69 12.84
C LYS A 360 -11.12 -20.13 13.35
N LEU A 361 -12.22 -20.63 13.95
CA LEU A 361 -12.30 -22.01 14.45
C LEU A 361 -12.16 -23.01 13.30
N LEU A 362 -12.87 -22.78 12.19
CA LEU A 362 -12.78 -23.65 10.99
C LEU A 362 -11.38 -23.60 10.38
N PHE A 363 -10.75 -22.42 10.32
CA PHE A 363 -9.40 -22.29 9.80
C PHE A 363 -8.36 -23.01 10.68
N MET A 364 -8.48 -22.92 12.00
CA MET A 364 -7.64 -23.71 12.92
C MET A 364 -7.80 -25.21 12.70
N GLY A 365 -9.04 -25.69 12.57
CA GLY A 365 -9.32 -27.08 12.23
C GLY A 365 -8.72 -27.51 10.89
N LEU A 366 -8.81 -26.63 9.89
CA LEU A 366 -8.22 -26.86 8.58
C LEU A 366 -6.69 -26.97 8.63
N GLN A 367 -6.03 -26.07 9.36
CA GLN A 367 -4.57 -26.11 9.59
C GLN A 367 -4.16 -27.39 10.34
N PHE A 368 -4.93 -27.81 11.34
CA PHE A 368 -4.67 -29.03 12.07
C PHE A 368 -4.71 -30.25 11.15
N PHE A 369 -5.77 -30.41 10.33
CA PHE A 369 -5.86 -31.51 9.37
C PHE A 369 -4.77 -31.41 8.28
N HIS A 370 -4.45 -30.21 7.81
CA HIS A 370 -3.37 -30.05 6.85
C HIS A 370 -2.01 -30.48 7.42
N GLY A 371 -1.73 -30.19 8.69
CA GLY A 371 -0.53 -30.67 9.38
C GLY A 371 -0.39 -32.20 9.45
N ILE A 372 -1.52 -32.93 9.42
CA ILE A 372 -1.54 -34.40 9.44
C ILE A 372 -1.41 -34.98 8.02
N VAL A 373 -2.16 -34.43 7.05
CA VAL A 373 -2.27 -35.04 5.71
C VAL A 373 -1.37 -34.39 4.65
N GLY A 374 -0.78 -33.22 4.93
CA GLY A 374 0.11 -32.49 4.03
C GLY A 374 -0.54 -31.96 2.74
N ASN A 375 -1.87 -32.08 2.59
CA ASN A 375 -2.61 -31.68 1.41
C ASN A 375 -3.89 -30.93 1.78
N TRP A 376 -4.08 -29.73 1.23
CA TRP A 376 -5.24 -28.87 1.54
C TRP A 376 -6.58 -29.50 1.11
N GLY A 377 -6.62 -30.23 -0.04
CA GLY A 377 -7.84 -30.86 -0.51
C GLY A 377 -8.35 -31.92 0.48
N TRP A 378 -7.49 -32.81 0.95
CA TRP A 378 -7.84 -33.79 1.97
C TRP A 378 -8.19 -33.16 3.31
N ALA A 379 -7.49 -32.09 3.69
CA ALA A 379 -7.81 -31.34 4.92
C ALA A 379 -9.22 -30.74 4.88
N ILE A 380 -9.66 -30.21 3.73
CA ILE A 380 -11.03 -29.69 3.54
C ILE A 380 -12.06 -30.81 3.68
N ILE A 381 -11.81 -31.98 3.07
CA ILE A 381 -12.71 -33.14 3.15
C ILE A 381 -12.86 -33.61 4.60
N LEU A 382 -11.75 -33.76 5.33
CA LEU A 382 -11.78 -34.19 6.74
C LEU A 382 -12.50 -33.18 7.64
N LEU A 383 -12.23 -31.89 7.46
CA LEU A 383 -12.93 -30.83 8.18
C LEU A 383 -14.43 -30.84 7.89
N THR A 384 -14.82 -31.03 6.62
CA THR A 384 -16.23 -31.10 6.22
C THR A 384 -16.95 -32.30 6.88
N ILE A 385 -16.30 -33.46 6.93
CA ILE A 385 -16.82 -34.64 7.63
C ILE A 385 -17.00 -34.35 9.10
N LEU A 386 -15.99 -33.76 9.76
CA LEU A 386 -16.06 -33.40 11.19
C LEU A 386 -17.23 -32.47 11.47
N VAL A 387 -17.36 -31.38 10.68
CA VAL A 387 -18.45 -30.40 10.84
C VAL A 387 -19.82 -31.06 10.66
N LYS A 388 -19.98 -31.95 9.66
CA LYS A 388 -21.23 -32.69 9.44
C LYS A 388 -21.55 -33.69 10.55
N LEU A 389 -20.56 -34.21 11.26
CA LEU A 389 -20.80 -35.11 12.40
C LEU A 389 -21.25 -34.34 13.66
N ILE A 390 -20.88 -33.05 13.77
CA ILE A 390 -21.24 -32.18 14.90
C ILE A 390 -22.64 -31.55 14.71
N LEU A 391 -23.00 -31.24 13.45
CA LEU A 391 -24.28 -30.62 13.08
C LEU A 391 -25.32 -31.65 12.67
#